data_1361dac478ef93768f24e15040ff98ad
#
_entry.id   1361dac478ef93768f24e15040ff98ad
#
_cell.length_a   1.000
_cell.length_b   1.000
_cell.length_c   1.000
_cell.angle_alpha   90.00
_cell.angle_beta   90.00
_cell.angle_gamma   90.00
#
_symmetry.space_group_name_H-M   'P 1'
#
loop_
_entity.id
_entity.type
_entity.pdbx_description
1 polymer ?
#
loop_
_entity_poly.entity_id
_entity_poly.type
_entity_poly.pdbx_seq_one_letter_code
_entity_poly.pdbx_strand_id
1 'polypeptide(L)'
;CVGLPGQTLQIRNRIVYLDGKPNKEPEKVQYTYFVKFNNITAADLLGERFDDLRKDFEISAEDVQSLARLHGYDLDQGQVLNNAVLQYDGYMPLTKRAAAELKREGLVKSMRPVTDKDLYSGPYYPLNGFTGWTRDNYGPIWIPAKGKSIALTLQNLPVYERCIKVYEKNDLQVRNGRIYI
;
A
#
# COMPACT_ATOMS: atom_id res chain seq x y z
N CYS A 1 5.26 8.11 2.67
CA CYS A 1 4.98 8.98 3.82
C CYS A 1 6.18 9.07 4.70
N VAL A 2 6.57 10.26 5.08
CA VAL A 2 7.73 10.49 5.94
C VAL A 2 7.25 11.33 7.12
N GLY A 3 7.40 10.80 8.32
CA GLY A 3 7.27 11.61 9.53
C GLY A 3 8.55 12.42 9.75
N LEU A 4 8.43 13.59 10.30
CA LEU A 4 9.57 14.44 10.66
C LEU A 4 10.10 14.10 12.06
N PRO A 5 11.39 14.38 12.34
CA PRO A 5 11.94 14.21 13.68
C PRO A 5 11.10 14.92 14.74
N GLY A 6 10.79 14.23 15.82
CA GLY A 6 9.94 14.71 16.92
C GLY A 6 8.46 14.43 16.76
N GLN A 7 8.01 13.98 15.58
CA GLN A 7 6.62 13.64 15.36
C GLN A 7 6.31 12.18 15.73
N THR A 8 5.06 11.93 16.05
CA THR A 8 4.52 10.58 16.20
C THR A 8 3.77 10.18 14.95
N LEU A 9 4.27 9.19 14.23
CA LEU A 9 3.66 8.61 13.04
C LEU A 9 2.74 7.45 13.43
N GLN A 10 1.55 7.41 12.87
CA GLN A 10 0.65 6.27 12.96
C GLN A 10 -0.15 6.10 11.67
N ILE A 11 -0.45 4.87 11.29
CA ILE A 11 -1.41 4.56 10.22
C ILE A 11 -2.61 3.89 10.89
N ARG A 12 -3.82 4.39 10.63
CA ARG A 12 -5.10 3.80 11.07
C ARG A 12 -5.99 3.65 9.85
N ASN A 13 -6.40 2.43 9.56
CA ASN A 13 -7.23 2.14 8.39
C ASN A 13 -6.72 2.81 7.11
N ARG A 14 -5.39 2.72 6.86
CA ARG A 14 -4.65 3.30 5.71
C ARG A 14 -4.52 4.83 5.71
N ILE A 15 -5.06 5.51 6.69
CA ILE A 15 -4.90 6.96 6.85
C ILE A 15 -3.68 7.22 7.73
N VAL A 16 -2.79 8.08 7.25
CA VAL A 16 -1.61 8.52 8.00
C VAL A 16 -2.01 9.59 9.01
N TYR A 17 -1.56 9.42 10.24
CA TYR A 17 -1.70 10.39 11.32
C TYR A 17 -0.31 10.86 11.73
N LEU A 18 -0.17 12.16 11.92
CA LEU A 18 1.02 12.79 12.50
C LEU A 18 0.58 13.54 13.76
N ASP A 19 1.21 13.21 14.88
CA ASP A 19 0.86 13.75 16.20
C ASP A 19 -0.63 13.62 16.54
N GLY A 20 -1.21 12.48 16.17
CA GLY A 20 -2.62 12.16 16.41
C GLY A 20 -3.63 12.83 15.45
N LYS A 21 -3.16 13.68 14.53
CA LYS A 21 -4.02 14.35 13.54
C LYS A 21 -3.90 13.66 12.18
N PRO A 22 -5.00 13.46 11.44
CA PRO A 22 -4.93 12.90 10.11
C PRO A 22 -4.13 13.84 9.19
N ASN A 23 -3.16 13.26 8.48
CA ASN A 23 -2.38 13.99 7.50
C ASN A 23 -3.22 14.18 6.23
N LYS A 24 -3.06 15.36 5.57
CA LYS A 24 -3.73 15.60 4.29
C LYS A 24 -3.19 14.59 3.26
N GLU A 25 -4.10 13.81 2.70
CA GLU A 25 -3.78 12.84 1.68
C GLU A 25 -3.48 13.55 0.36
N PRO A 26 -2.37 13.23 -0.34
CA PRO A 26 -2.13 13.73 -1.69
C PRO A 26 -3.26 13.30 -2.63
N GLU A 27 -3.65 14.15 -3.57
CA GLU A 27 -4.77 13.89 -4.50
C GLU A 27 -4.56 12.63 -5.36
N LYS A 28 -3.30 12.35 -5.68
CA LYS A 28 -2.91 11.23 -6.56
C LYS A 28 -2.51 9.96 -5.82
N VAL A 29 -2.84 9.84 -4.53
CA VAL A 29 -2.61 8.59 -3.81
C VAL A 29 -3.46 7.48 -4.41
N GLN A 30 -2.80 6.40 -4.80
CA GLN A 30 -3.45 5.19 -5.30
C GLN A 30 -3.60 4.17 -4.19
N TYR A 31 -4.75 3.52 -4.18
CA TYR A 31 -5.05 2.35 -3.36
C TYR A 31 -5.31 1.16 -4.27
N THR A 32 -4.94 -0.01 -3.82
CA THR A 32 -5.30 -1.23 -4.54
C THR A 32 -6.77 -1.57 -4.27
N TYR A 33 -7.52 -1.76 -5.33
CA TYR A 33 -8.90 -2.24 -5.30
C TYR A 33 -8.98 -3.60 -5.96
N PHE A 34 -9.85 -4.47 -5.44
CA PHE A 34 -10.29 -5.63 -6.16
C PHE A 34 -11.52 -5.22 -6.98
N VAL A 35 -11.40 -5.31 -8.30
CA VAL A 35 -12.39 -4.82 -9.26
C VAL A 35 -12.96 -5.97 -10.06
N LYS A 36 -14.28 -6.01 -10.19
CA LYS A 36 -15.00 -6.85 -11.13
C LYS A 36 -15.66 -5.96 -12.17
N PHE A 37 -15.20 -6.05 -13.39
CA PHE A 37 -15.73 -5.24 -14.49
C PHE A 37 -17.04 -5.78 -15.04
N ASN A 38 -17.81 -4.88 -15.65
CA ASN A 38 -19.11 -5.15 -16.25
C ASN A 38 -18.93 -5.31 -17.76
N ASN A 39 -18.90 -6.55 -18.26
CA ASN A 39 -18.83 -6.86 -19.70
C ASN A 39 -17.72 -6.11 -20.45
N ILE A 40 -16.57 -5.90 -19.83
CA ILE A 40 -15.42 -5.26 -20.47
C ILE A 40 -14.54 -6.35 -21.07
N THR A 41 -14.16 -6.20 -22.33
CA THR A 41 -13.20 -7.07 -22.99
C THR A 41 -11.77 -6.58 -22.76
N ALA A 42 -10.77 -7.44 -22.97
CA ALA A 42 -9.38 -7.01 -22.96
C ALA A 42 -9.11 -5.95 -24.05
N ALA A 43 -9.81 -6.02 -25.19
CA ALA A 43 -9.74 -5.01 -26.23
C ALA A 43 -10.29 -3.66 -25.77
N ASP A 44 -11.34 -3.63 -24.94
CA ASP A 44 -11.84 -2.39 -24.35
C ASP A 44 -10.83 -1.79 -23.38
N LEU A 45 -10.13 -2.62 -22.60
CA LEU A 45 -9.09 -2.17 -21.67
C LEU A 45 -7.84 -1.64 -22.38
N LEU A 46 -7.56 -2.09 -23.58
CA LEU A 46 -6.38 -1.72 -24.37
C LEU A 46 -6.70 -0.75 -25.52
N GLY A 47 -7.98 -0.56 -25.82
CA GLY A 47 -8.46 0.32 -26.89
C GLY A 47 -8.47 1.81 -26.54
N GLU A 48 -8.83 2.64 -27.53
CA GLU A 48 -8.88 4.11 -27.42
C GLU A 48 -9.76 4.58 -26.25
N ARG A 49 -10.87 3.89 -25.99
CA ARG A 49 -11.77 4.19 -24.86
C ARG A 49 -11.05 4.10 -23.51
N PHE A 50 -10.12 3.18 -23.40
CA PHE A 50 -9.32 3.02 -22.17
C PHE A 50 -8.13 3.98 -22.12
N ASP A 51 -7.68 4.52 -23.25
CA ASP A 51 -6.69 5.57 -23.29
C ASP A 51 -7.18 6.86 -22.61
N ASP A 52 -8.45 7.20 -22.81
CA ASP A 52 -9.07 8.32 -22.09
C ASP A 52 -9.19 8.01 -20.60
N LEU A 53 -9.64 6.82 -20.24
CA LEU A 53 -9.67 6.36 -18.85
C LEU A 53 -8.26 6.29 -18.24
N ARG A 54 -7.24 5.86 -18.99
CA ARG A 54 -5.84 5.84 -18.52
C ARG A 54 -5.32 7.23 -18.25
N LYS A 55 -5.56 8.19 -19.16
CA LYS A 55 -5.14 9.59 -19.00
C LYS A 55 -5.82 10.27 -17.81
N ASP A 56 -7.12 10.06 -17.67
CA ASP A 56 -7.93 10.65 -16.60
C ASP A 56 -7.67 10.01 -15.24
N PHE A 57 -7.32 8.73 -15.20
CA PHE A 57 -7.17 7.94 -13.97
C PHE A 57 -5.73 7.57 -13.64
N GLU A 58 -4.76 8.00 -14.45
CA GLU A 58 -3.33 7.70 -14.26
C GLU A 58 -3.03 6.18 -14.15
N ILE A 59 -3.83 5.35 -14.83
CA ILE A 59 -3.58 3.91 -14.93
C ILE A 59 -2.58 3.70 -16.08
N SER A 60 -1.39 3.15 -15.77
CA SER A 60 -0.39 2.90 -16.80
C SER A 60 -0.74 1.69 -17.65
N ALA A 61 -0.31 1.68 -18.92
CA ALA A 61 -0.44 0.52 -19.79
C ALA A 61 0.30 -0.71 -19.20
N GLU A 62 1.41 -0.48 -18.49
CA GLU A 62 2.21 -1.50 -17.82
C GLU A 62 1.44 -2.15 -16.66
N ASP A 63 0.65 -1.37 -15.90
CA ASP A 63 -0.22 -1.92 -14.86
C ASP A 63 -1.28 -2.85 -15.45
N VAL A 64 -1.88 -2.46 -16.59
CA VAL A 64 -2.86 -3.29 -17.30
C VAL A 64 -2.21 -4.57 -17.83
N GLN A 65 -1.01 -4.48 -18.43
CA GLN A 65 -0.27 -5.64 -18.92
C GLN A 65 0.15 -6.57 -17.77
N SER A 66 0.62 -6.03 -16.67
CA SER A 66 1.02 -6.80 -15.49
C SER A 66 -0.16 -7.57 -14.91
N LEU A 67 -1.32 -6.95 -14.87
CA LEU A 67 -2.55 -7.59 -14.42
C LEU A 67 -3.01 -8.68 -15.40
N ALA A 68 -2.92 -8.45 -16.71
CA ALA A 68 -3.23 -9.45 -17.72
C ALA A 68 -2.33 -10.69 -17.58
N ARG A 69 -1.02 -10.51 -17.41
CA ARG A 69 -0.05 -11.60 -17.18
C ARG A 69 -0.34 -12.41 -15.93
N LEU A 70 -0.76 -11.76 -14.84
CA LEU A 70 -1.17 -12.43 -13.61
C LEU A 70 -2.34 -13.41 -13.83
N HIS A 71 -3.18 -13.14 -14.84
CA HIS A 71 -4.30 -13.98 -15.22
C HIS A 71 -4.00 -14.91 -16.41
N GLY A 72 -2.71 -15.05 -16.81
CA GLY A 72 -2.27 -15.95 -17.86
C GLY A 72 -2.47 -15.43 -19.28
N TYR A 73 -2.71 -14.12 -19.45
CA TYR A 73 -2.81 -13.49 -20.76
C TYR A 73 -1.49 -12.84 -21.15
N ASP A 74 -0.91 -13.26 -22.27
CA ASP A 74 0.28 -12.63 -22.84
C ASP A 74 -0.14 -11.67 -23.96
N LEU A 75 -0.17 -10.38 -23.66
CA LEU A 75 -0.56 -9.32 -24.59
C LEU A 75 0.55 -8.99 -25.60
N ASP A 76 1.81 -9.38 -25.32
CA ASP A 76 2.96 -9.08 -26.19
C ASP A 76 3.01 -10.02 -27.42
N GLN A 77 2.33 -11.16 -27.39
CA GLN A 77 2.32 -12.13 -28.48
C GLN A 77 1.23 -11.91 -29.53
N GLY A 78 0.57 -10.76 -29.54
CA GLY A 78 -0.45 -10.46 -30.53
C GLY A 78 -1.64 -11.43 -30.50
N GLN A 79 -1.83 -12.14 -29.40
CA GLN A 79 -3.05 -12.91 -29.16
C GLN A 79 -4.19 -11.92 -29.02
N VAL A 80 -4.73 -11.51 -30.15
CA VAL A 80 -6.01 -10.84 -30.23
C VAL A 80 -7.01 -11.81 -29.62
N LEU A 81 -7.34 -11.58 -28.35
CA LEU A 81 -8.44 -12.28 -27.69
C LEU A 81 -9.73 -11.83 -28.37
N ASN A 82 -10.00 -12.43 -29.55
CA ASN A 82 -11.21 -12.24 -30.28
C ASN A 82 -12.38 -12.55 -29.36
N ASN A 83 -13.14 -11.53 -28.99
CA ASN A 83 -14.49 -11.59 -28.41
C ASN A 83 -14.69 -12.39 -27.11
N ALA A 84 -13.64 -12.81 -26.42
CA ALA A 84 -13.82 -13.35 -25.07
C ALA A 84 -14.23 -12.20 -24.17
N VAL A 85 -15.48 -12.17 -23.74
CA VAL A 85 -15.93 -11.33 -22.64
C VAL A 85 -15.14 -11.75 -21.43
N LEU A 86 -14.07 -11.01 -21.17
CA LEU A 86 -13.30 -11.20 -19.97
C LEU A 86 -14.14 -10.70 -18.82
N GLN A 87 -14.66 -11.61 -18.02
CA GLN A 87 -15.02 -11.26 -16.65
C GLN A 87 -13.70 -10.99 -15.94
N TYR A 88 -13.17 -9.78 -16.14
CA TYR A 88 -11.93 -9.40 -15.52
C TYR A 88 -12.19 -9.13 -14.03
N ASP A 89 -11.76 -10.08 -13.21
CA ASP A 89 -11.69 -9.92 -11.78
C ASP A 89 -10.22 -9.74 -11.42
N GLY A 90 -9.83 -8.56 -10.95
CA GLY A 90 -8.43 -8.31 -10.67
C GLY A 90 -8.14 -7.18 -9.70
N TYR A 91 -6.88 -7.10 -9.29
CA TYR A 91 -6.38 -6.03 -8.45
C TYR A 91 -5.96 -4.86 -9.32
N MET A 92 -6.42 -3.65 -9.00
CA MET A 92 -6.12 -2.44 -9.75
C MET A 92 -5.73 -1.30 -8.81
N PRO A 93 -4.58 -0.63 -9.05
CA PRO A 93 -4.22 0.59 -8.34
C PRO A 93 -5.07 1.75 -8.87
N LEU A 94 -5.88 2.36 -8.02
CA LEU A 94 -6.77 3.47 -8.38
C LEU A 94 -6.69 4.58 -7.34
N THR A 95 -6.76 5.82 -7.79
CA THR A 95 -7.09 6.94 -6.92
C THR A 95 -8.53 6.83 -6.45
N LYS A 96 -8.88 7.49 -5.35
CA LYS A 96 -10.28 7.56 -4.88
C LYS A 96 -11.20 8.16 -5.93
N ARG A 97 -10.70 9.16 -6.69
CA ARG A 97 -11.43 9.79 -7.78
C ARG A 97 -11.70 8.79 -8.90
N ALA A 98 -10.66 8.09 -9.39
CA ALA A 98 -10.80 7.09 -10.43
C ALA A 98 -11.78 5.98 -10.04
N ALA A 99 -11.68 5.50 -8.81
CA ALA A 99 -12.58 4.48 -8.29
C ALA A 99 -14.06 4.95 -8.26
N ALA A 100 -14.30 6.22 -7.89
CA ALA A 100 -15.64 6.80 -7.91
C ALA A 100 -16.18 6.94 -9.34
N GLU A 101 -15.33 7.32 -10.27
CA GLU A 101 -15.68 7.53 -11.68
C GLU A 101 -16.01 6.23 -12.41
N LEU A 102 -15.20 5.19 -12.23
CA LEU A 102 -15.48 3.84 -12.75
C LEU A 102 -16.85 3.32 -12.28
N LYS A 103 -17.22 3.62 -11.03
CA LYS A 103 -18.56 3.29 -10.51
C LYS A 103 -19.66 4.12 -11.16
N ARG A 104 -19.43 5.42 -11.32
CA ARG A 104 -20.40 6.34 -11.93
C ARG A 104 -20.71 5.98 -13.37
N GLU A 105 -19.68 5.60 -14.14
CA GLU A 105 -19.81 5.20 -15.54
C GLU A 105 -20.41 3.79 -15.71
N GLY A 106 -20.70 3.08 -14.62
CA GLY A 106 -21.28 1.73 -14.69
C GLY A 106 -20.35 0.66 -15.25
N LEU A 107 -19.04 0.95 -15.31
CA LEU A 107 -18.02 0.06 -15.87
C LEU A 107 -17.66 -1.10 -14.94
N VAL A 108 -18.02 -1.01 -13.67
CA VAL A 108 -17.71 -2.03 -12.67
C VAL A 108 -18.97 -2.67 -12.11
N LYS A 109 -18.98 -4.00 -12.07
CA LYS A 109 -20.01 -4.80 -11.40
C LYS A 109 -19.88 -4.71 -9.88
N SER A 110 -18.66 -4.79 -9.39
CA SER A 110 -18.33 -4.58 -7.98
C SER A 110 -16.90 -4.09 -7.83
N MET A 111 -16.65 -3.31 -6.79
CA MET A 111 -15.32 -2.85 -6.44
C MET A 111 -15.22 -2.64 -4.94
N ARG A 112 -14.15 -3.16 -4.35
CA ARG A 112 -13.82 -2.97 -2.95
C ARG A 112 -12.34 -2.69 -2.77
N PRO A 113 -11.97 -1.90 -1.77
CA PRO A 113 -10.57 -1.74 -1.44
C PRO A 113 -9.97 -3.07 -0.95
N VAL A 114 -8.72 -3.30 -1.30
CA VAL A 114 -7.93 -4.44 -0.83
C VAL A 114 -7.41 -4.11 0.56
N THR A 115 -7.57 -5.04 1.48
CA THR A 115 -7.14 -4.93 2.87
C THR A 115 -5.98 -5.88 3.18
N ASP A 116 -5.40 -5.77 4.36
CA ASP A 116 -4.36 -6.69 4.84
C ASP A 116 -4.80 -8.17 4.85
N LYS A 117 -6.11 -8.42 4.90
CA LYS A 117 -6.67 -9.78 4.86
C LYS A 117 -6.65 -10.40 3.46
N ASP A 118 -6.60 -9.56 2.42
CA ASP A 118 -6.65 -10.00 1.02
C ASP A 118 -5.26 -10.32 0.47
N LEU A 119 -4.23 -9.63 0.96
CA LEU A 119 -2.86 -9.77 0.48
C LEU A 119 -1.95 -10.12 1.65
N TYR A 120 -1.37 -11.31 1.61
CA TYR A 120 -0.27 -11.63 2.51
C TYR A 120 0.99 -10.91 2.02
N SER A 121 1.39 -9.89 2.73
CA SER A 121 2.56 -9.05 2.40
C SER A 121 3.79 -9.34 3.29
N GLY A 122 3.73 -10.40 4.07
CA GLY A 122 4.78 -10.74 5.03
C GLY A 122 4.75 -9.85 6.28
N PRO A 123 5.67 -10.08 7.22
CA PRO A 123 5.77 -9.28 8.43
C PRO A 123 6.30 -7.87 8.13
N TYR A 124 5.74 -6.88 8.79
CA TYR A 124 6.20 -5.50 8.76
C TYR A 124 7.23 -5.23 9.86
N TYR A 125 8.09 -4.25 9.62
CA TYR A 125 9.03 -3.81 10.64
C TYR A 125 8.30 -3.23 11.86
N PRO A 126 8.74 -3.55 13.09
CA PRO A 126 9.79 -4.49 13.46
C PRO A 126 9.37 -5.94 13.22
N LEU A 127 10.29 -6.76 12.65
CA LEU A 127 10.02 -8.13 12.19
C LEU A 127 9.92 -9.17 13.33
N ASN A 128 9.52 -8.75 14.50
CA ASN A 128 9.50 -9.57 15.73
C ASN A 128 8.13 -10.17 16.08
N GLY A 129 7.10 -9.85 15.29
CA GLY A 129 5.74 -10.35 15.51
C GLY A 129 5.01 -9.82 16.76
N PHE A 130 5.66 -9.00 17.60
CA PHE A 130 5.05 -8.54 18.86
C PHE A 130 4.13 -7.34 18.71
N THR A 131 4.29 -6.55 17.64
CA THR A 131 3.51 -5.32 17.48
C THR A 131 2.11 -5.57 16.95
N GLY A 132 1.90 -6.66 16.21
CA GLY A 132 0.66 -6.92 15.48
C GLY A 132 0.36 -5.85 14.39
N TRP A 133 1.37 -5.05 14.04
CA TRP A 133 1.20 -4.01 13.03
C TRP A 133 1.05 -4.59 11.63
N THR A 134 0.21 -3.94 10.87
CA THR A 134 -0.08 -4.30 9.48
C THR A 134 0.13 -3.08 8.58
N ARG A 135 0.05 -3.27 7.27
CA ARG A 135 0.12 -2.16 6.32
C ARG A 135 -0.99 -1.12 6.55
N ASP A 136 -2.18 -1.59 6.87
CA ASP A 136 -3.36 -0.74 7.05
C ASP A 136 -3.43 -0.11 8.45
N ASN A 137 -2.74 -0.72 9.45
CA ASN A 137 -2.71 -0.26 10.83
C ASN A 137 -1.30 -0.42 11.42
N TYR A 138 -0.56 0.67 11.50
CA TYR A 138 0.85 0.69 11.84
C TYR A 138 1.18 1.77 12.87
N GLY A 139 2.06 1.47 13.80
CA GLY A 139 2.44 2.40 14.88
C GLY A 139 1.48 2.38 16.07
N PRO A 140 1.56 3.38 16.97
CA PRO A 140 2.32 4.64 16.81
C PRO A 140 3.82 4.47 16.96
N ILE A 141 4.60 5.26 16.21
CA ILE A 141 6.05 5.39 16.33
C ILE A 141 6.40 6.85 16.54
N TRP A 142 7.08 7.15 17.66
CA TRP A 142 7.71 8.46 17.82
C TRP A 142 9.04 8.47 17.06
N ILE A 143 9.25 9.47 16.21
CA ILE A 143 10.47 9.63 15.42
C ILE A 143 11.47 10.45 16.22
N PRO A 144 12.65 9.88 16.57
CA PRO A 144 13.63 10.58 17.35
C PRO A 144 14.07 11.91 16.72
N ALA A 145 14.28 12.91 17.54
CA ALA A 145 14.79 14.23 17.13
C ALA A 145 16.10 14.54 17.82
N LYS A 146 16.98 15.29 17.15
CA LYS A 146 18.25 15.75 17.70
C LYS A 146 18.04 16.46 19.04
N GLY A 147 18.80 16.08 20.03
CA GLY A 147 18.74 16.67 21.40
C GLY A 147 17.51 16.23 22.20
N LYS A 148 16.75 15.24 21.73
CA LYS A 148 15.65 14.63 22.49
C LYS A 148 16.06 13.23 22.96
N SER A 149 15.54 12.82 24.09
CA SER A 149 15.76 11.49 24.66
C SER A 149 14.47 10.67 24.57
N ILE A 150 14.62 9.37 24.44
CA ILE A 150 13.53 8.40 24.53
C ILE A 150 13.85 7.40 25.63
N ALA A 151 12.87 7.11 26.48
CA ALA A 151 12.98 6.02 27.42
C ALA A 151 12.78 4.68 26.68
N LEU A 152 13.84 3.89 26.59
CA LEU A 152 13.78 2.56 26.01
C LEU A 152 13.19 1.57 27.02
N THR A 153 12.26 0.78 26.53
CA THR A 153 11.65 -0.34 27.25
C THR A 153 11.76 -1.60 26.39
N LEU A 154 11.62 -2.77 26.98
CA LEU A 154 11.58 -4.01 26.20
C LEU A 154 10.43 -4.03 25.17
N GLN A 155 9.38 -3.27 25.43
CA GLN A 155 8.22 -3.20 24.55
C GLN A 155 8.49 -2.33 23.29
N ASN A 156 9.19 -1.18 23.45
CA ASN A 156 9.47 -0.28 22.31
C ASN A 156 10.85 -0.53 21.67
N LEU A 157 11.72 -1.28 22.33
CA LEU A 157 13.07 -1.59 21.83
C LEU A 157 13.07 -2.13 20.40
N PRO A 158 12.21 -3.06 19.99
CA PRO A 158 12.23 -3.59 18.64
C PRO A 158 12.07 -2.53 17.54
N VAL A 159 11.39 -1.43 17.85
CA VAL A 159 11.22 -0.30 16.92
C VAL A 159 12.51 0.46 16.70
N TYR A 160 13.33 0.59 17.74
CA TYR A 160 14.55 1.44 17.75
C TYR A 160 15.85 0.65 17.66
N GLU A 161 15.81 -0.66 17.89
CA GLU A 161 16.99 -1.52 17.95
C GLU A 161 17.88 -1.38 16.70
N ARG A 162 17.27 -1.39 15.51
CA ARG A 162 18.02 -1.26 14.26
C ARG A 162 18.70 0.11 14.13
N CYS A 163 18.06 1.16 14.57
CA CYS A 163 18.66 2.49 14.60
C CYS A 163 19.89 2.50 15.49
N ILE A 164 19.77 1.97 16.69
CA ILE A 164 20.85 1.97 17.70
C ILE A 164 22.02 1.09 17.25
N LYS A 165 21.74 -0.17 16.84
CA LYS A 165 22.80 -1.13 16.47
C LYS A 165 23.44 -0.83 15.13
N VAL A 166 22.63 -0.58 14.09
CA VAL A 166 23.11 -0.58 12.71
C VAL A 166 23.52 0.83 12.28
N TYR A 167 22.71 1.83 12.56
CA TYR A 167 22.97 3.20 12.08
C TYR A 167 23.87 3.98 13.01
N GLU A 168 23.67 3.86 14.33
CA GLU A 168 24.51 4.53 15.31
C GLU A 168 25.70 3.67 15.78
N LYS A 169 25.72 2.38 15.41
CA LYS A 169 26.80 1.42 15.71
C LYS A 169 27.07 1.23 17.21
N ASN A 170 26.04 1.40 18.02
CA ASN A 170 26.16 1.16 19.47
C ASN A 170 26.05 -0.35 19.78
N ASP A 171 26.74 -0.78 20.85
CA ASP A 171 26.63 -2.14 21.37
C ASP A 171 25.42 -2.28 22.27
N LEU A 172 24.28 -2.59 21.69
CA LEU A 172 23.02 -2.78 22.40
C LEU A 172 22.84 -4.24 22.80
N GLN A 173 22.68 -4.47 24.10
CA GLN A 173 22.47 -5.80 24.67
C GLN A 173 21.26 -5.80 25.62
N VAL A 174 20.58 -6.93 25.70
CA VAL A 174 19.52 -7.19 26.68
C VAL A 174 19.98 -8.33 27.59
N ARG A 175 20.17 -8.04 28.88
CA ARG A 175 20.55 -9.06 29.85
C ARG A 175 19.61 -8.97 31.06
N ASN A 176 19.05 -10.09 31.48
CA ASN A 176 18.12 -10.19 32.61
C ASN A 176 16.99 -9.14 32.57
N GLY A 177 16.42 -8.90 31.40
CA GLY A 177 15.34 -7.93 31.22
C GLY A 177 15.75 -6.46 31.24
N ARG A 178 17.07 -6.14 31.29
CA ARG A 178 17.60 -4.78 31.25
C ARG A 178 18.30 -4.51 29.92
N ILE A 179 18.16 -3.28 29.46
CA ILE A 179 18.76 -2.79 28.22
C ILE A 179 20.07 -2.07 28.58
N TYR A 180 21.14 -2.38 27.88
CA TYR A 180 22.46 -1.78 27.95
C TYR A 180 22.86 -1.26 26.58
N ILE A 181 23.40 -0.05 26.51
CA ILE A 181 23.91 0.60 25.30
C ILE A 181 25.29 1.17 25.61
#